data_85d694415340f22a5696a82f81de6219
#
_entry.id   85d694415340f22a5696a82f81de6219
#
_cell.length_a   1.000
_cell.length_b   1.000
_cell.length_c   1.000
_cell.angle_alpha   90.00
_cell.angle_beta   90.00
_cell.angle_gamma   90.00
#
_symmetry.space_group_name_H-M   'P 1'
#
loop_
_entity.id
_entity.type
_entity.pdbx_description
1 polymer ?
#
loop_
_entity_poly.entity_id
_entity_poly.type
_entity_poly.pdbx_seq_one_letter_code
_entity_poly.pdbx_strand_id
1 'polypeptide(L)'
;MIDGQLRPNRVTNVALLAAIGELPRERFLPEALRSVAYADEDVPLGGGRYLMEPMVLARLIQVLQPQPDDRAVVIGAGRGYGAALLARLVKTVTAVESDAALAAAGGQIAKDLGLSDIQWIVGNLEQGAPGAAPFDIVLVEGAVRQIPQTILDQMGEGGRLAVTISGAPGALGVAQLFVKNGGVTSGRPLFDAGTPLLPGFAPPPRFTF
;
A
#
# COMPACT_ATOMS: atom_id res chain seq x y z
N MET A 1 -4.04 -6.36 -18.25
CA MET A 1 -3.18 -6.08 -17.10
C MET A 1 -2.31 -7.28 -16.71
N ILE A 2 -2.83 -8.43 -16.27
CA ILE A 2 -2.01 -9.56 -15.79
C ILE A 2 -0.95 -9.99 -16.81
N ASP A 3 -1.34 -10.40 -18.02
CA ASP A 3 -0.40 -10.94 -19.02
C ASP A 3 0.43 -9.86 -19.73
N GLY A 4 -0.10 -8.64 -19.86
CA GLY A 4 0.58 -7.55 -20.59
C GLY A 4 1.43 -6.62 -19.71
N GLN A 5 1.19 -6.56 -18.39
CA GLN A 5 1.90 -5.65 -17.48
C GLN A 5 2.56 -6.40 -16.33
N LEU A 6 1.84 -7.28 -15.61
CA LEU A 6 2.34 -7.86 -14.38
C LEU A 6 3.35 -8.99 -14.62
N ARG A 7 3.01 -10.00 -15.43
CA ARG A 7 3.90 -11.13 -15.71
C ARG A 7 5.22 -10.72 -16.35
N PRO A 8 5.26 -9.82 -17.38
CA PRO A 8 6.50 -9.30 -17.94
C PRO A 8 7.37 -8.58 -16.90
N ASN A 9 6.76 -7.95 -15.88
CA ASN A 9 7.43 -7.27 -14.78
C ASN A 9 7.70 -8.16 -13.56
N ARG A 10 7.79 -9.50 -13.78
CA ARG A 10 8.18 -10.50 -12.78
C ARG A 10 7.20 -10.64 -11.60
N VAL A 11 5.93 -10.31 -11.79
CA VAL A 11 4.88 -10.70 -10.84
C VAL A 11 4.51 -12.14 -11.13
N THR A 12 4.89 -13.05 -10.24
CA THR A 12 4.79 -14.51 -10.42
C THR A 12 4.01 -15.22 -9.32
N ASN A 13 3.70 -14.53 -8.22
CA ASN A 13 2.92 -15.11 -7.12
C ASN A 13 1.51 -15.46 -7.60
N VAL A 14 1.20 -16.77 -7.62
CA VAL A 14 -0.04 -17.30 -8.19
C VAL A 14 -1.27 -16.83 -7.42
N ALA A 15 -1.21 -16.81 -6.08
CA ALA A 15 -2.32 -16.37 -5.23
C ALA A 15 -2.61 -14.87 -5.43
N LEU A 16 -1.56 -14.04 -5.52
CA LEU A 16 -1.70 -12.61 -5.81
C LEU A 16 -2.30 -12.36 -7.20
N LEU A 17 -1.82 -13.08 -8.22
CA LEU A 17 -2.37 -12.95 -9.57
C LEU A 17 -3.84 -13.39 -9.65
N ALA A 18 -4.23 -14.43 -8.90
CA ALA A 18 -5.63 -14.85 -8.78
C ALA A 18 -6.47 -13.75 -8.12
N ALA A 19 -6.02 -13.20 -6.98
CA ALA A 19 -6.70 -12.10 -6.30
C ALA A 19 -6.87 -10.86 -7.19
N ILE A 20 -5.84 -10.51 -7.97
CA ILE A 20 -5.88 -9.41 -8.94
C ILE A 20 -6.90 -9.70 -10.07
N GLY A 21 -7.02 -10.96 -10.49
CA GLY A 21 -7.99 -11.37 -11.53
C GLY A 21 -9.43 -11.35 -11.06
N GLU A 22 -9.68 -11.59 -9.76
CA GLU A 22 -11.02 -11.61 -9.16
C GLU A 22 -11.53 -10.23 -8.77
N LEU A 23 -10.64 -9.30 -8.38
CA LEU A 23 -11.03 -7.99 -7.87
C LEU A 23 -11.13 -6.95 -8.99
N PRO A 24 -12.32 -6.39 -9.25
CA PRO A 24 -12.52 -5.38 -10.29
C PRO A 24 -11.89 -4.04 -9.86
N ARG A 25 -10.66 -3.80 -10.31
CA ARG A 25 -9.86 -2.63 -9.91
C ARG A 25 -10.56 -1.31 -10.18
N GLU A 26 -11.35 -1.21 -11.25
CA GLU A 26 -12.13 -0.02 -11.62
C GLU A 26 -13.17 0.39 -10.57
N ARG A 27 -13.61 -0.53 -9.69
CA ARG A 27 -14.52 -0.17 -8.58
C ARG A 27 -13.85 0.70 -7.52
N PHE A 28 -12.53 0.64 -7.42
CA PHE A 28 -11.74 1.44 -6.47
C PHE A 28 -11.42 2.83 -6.99
N LEU A 29 -11.96 3.21 -8.15
CA LEU A 29 -11.87 4.55 -8.71
C LEU A 29 -13.22 5.28 -8.67
N PRO A 30 -13.21 6.64 -8.68
CA PRO A 30 -14.39 7.43 -9.02
C PRO A 30 -14.90 7.03 -10.41
N GLU A 31 -16.21 7.10 -10.63
CA GLU A 31 -16.86 6.65 -11.86
C GLU A 31 -16.23 7.26 -13.13
N ALA A 32 -15.93 8.56 -13.09
CA ALA A 32 -15.31 9.27 -14.21
C ALA A 32 -13.91 8.74 -14.60
N LEU A 33 -13.22 8.02 -13.71
CA LEU A 33 -11.86 7.52 -13.92
C LEU A 33 -11.80 6.00 -14.13
N ARG A 34 -12.93 5.29 -14.13
CA ARG A 34 -12.95 3.83 -14.26
C ARG A 34 -12.36 3.31 -15.58
N SER A 35 -12.48 4.09 -16.65
CA SER A 35 -11.93 3.71 -17.96
C SER A 35 -10.40 3.62 -17.99
N VAL A 36 -9.71 4.32 -17.08
CA VAL A 36 -8.24 4.30 -16.97
C VAL A 36 -7.72 3.41 -15.83
N ALA A 37 -8.59 2.61 -15.21
CA ALA A 37 -8.24 1.77 -14.06
C ALA A 37 -7.06 0.83 -14.29
N TYR A 38 -6.84 0.42 -15.51
CA TYR A 38 -5.82 -0.55 -15.92
C TYR A 38 -4.65 0.08 -16.68
N ALA A 39 -4.56 1.42 -16.70
CA ALA A 39 -3.40 2.13 -17.21
C ALA A 39 -2.16 1.83 -16.35
N ASP A 40 -0.99 1.87 -16.97
CA ASP A 40 0.29 1.60 -16.32
C ASP A 40 0.84 2.88 -15.69
N GLU A 41 0.01 3.48 -14.82
CA GLU A 41 0.27 4.75 -14.13
C GLU A 41 -0.54 4.87 -12.83
N ASP A 42 -0.14 5.80 -11.97
CA ASP A 42 -0.89 6.17 -10.77
C ASP A 42 -2.14 7.00 -11.15
N VAL A 43 -3.33 6.57 -10.71
CA VAL A 43 -4.60 7.27 -11.02
C VAL A 43 -5.04 8.12 -9.83
N PRO A 44 -5.28 9.45 -9.99
CA PRO A 44 -5.62 10.33 -8.88
C PRO A 44 -6.99 10.01 -8.27
N LEU A 45 -7.05 9.99 -6.93
CA LEU A 45 -8.27 9.81 -6.14
C LEU A 45 -8.79 11.13 -5.53
N GLY A 46 -8.01 12.21 -5.63
CA GLY A 46 -8.22 13.46 -4.94
C GLY A 46 -7.41 13.56 -3.64
N GLY A 47 -7.32 14.78 -3.06
CA GLY A 47 -6.63 14.99 -1.78
C GLY A 47 -5.14 14.58 -1.74
N GLY A 48 -4.46 14.51 -2.90
CA GLY A 48 -3.09 14.01 -2.98
C GLY A 48 -2.97 12.48 -2.84
N ARG A 49 -4.10 11.76 -2.94
CA ARG A 49 -4.14 10.30 -2.91
C ARG A 49 -4.26 9.75 -4.32
N TYR A 50 -3.68 8.57 -4.55
CA TYR A 50 -3.67 7.91 -5.84
C TYR A 50 -3.98 6.42 -5.69
N LEU A 51 -4.65 5.84 -6.67
CA LEU A 51 -4.64 4.40 -6.88
C LEU A 51 -3.31 4.06 -7.56
N MET A 52 -2.43 3.39 -6.85
CA MET A 52 -1.06 3.11 -7.27
C MET A 52 -1.02 2.33 -8.58
N GLU A 53 -0.02 2.61 -9.43
CA GLU A 53 0.26 1.84 -10.66
C GLU A 53 0.18 0.33 -10.41
N PRO A 54 -0.49 -0.44 -11.30
CA PRO A 54 -0.70 -1.88 -11.06
C PRO A 54 0.58 -2.67 -10.83
N MET A 55 1.62 -2.41 -11.61
CA MET A 55 2.89 -3.12 -11.53
C MET A 55 3.62 -2.83 -10.21
N VAL A 56 3.68 -1.56 -9.80
CA VAL A 56 4.36 -1.16 -8.56
C VAL A 56 3.66 -1.80 -7.35
N LEU A 57 2.32 -1.66 -7.25
CA LEU A 57 1.56 -2.24 -6.14
C LEU A 57 1.71 -3.76 -6.08
N ALA A 58 1.57 -4.45 -7.21
CA ALA A 58 1.68 -5.91 -7.24
C ALA A 58 3.08 -6.39 -6.82
N ARG A 59 4.14 -5.70 -7.24
CA ARG A 59 5.52 -6.02 -6.82
C ARG A 59 5.76 -5.75 -5.35
N LEU A 60 5.22 -4.65 -4.79
CA LEU A 60 5.29 -4.38 -3.36
C LEU A 60 4.59 -5.46 -2.54
N ILE A 61 3.39 -5.90 -2.95
CA ILE A 61 2.69 -6.99 -2.26
C ILE A 61 3.45 -8.32 -2.41
N GLN A 62 3.96 -8.63 -3.60
CA GLN A 62 4.70 -9.88 -3.84
C GLN A 62 5.94 -10.02 -2.96
N VAL A 63 6.73 -8.93 -2.79
CA VAL A 63 7.96 -8.99 -2.00
C VAL A 63 7.72 -9.13 -0.51
N LEU A 64 6.52 -8.79 -0.03
CA LEU A 64 6.06 -9.05 1.34
C LEU A 64 5.81 -10.54 1.59
N GLN A 65 5.67 -11.37 0.55
CA GLN A 65 5.43 -12.82 0.65
C GLN A 65 4.29 -13.15 1.62
N PRO A 66 3.06 -12.62 1.39
CA PRO A 66 1.95 -12.78 2.32
C PRO A 66 1.64 -14.25 2.59
N GLN A 67 1.40 -14.60 3.85
CA GLN A 67 1.03 -15.92 4.33
C GLN A 67 -0.39 -15.89 4.91
N PRO A 68 -1.13 -17.01 4.86
CA PRO A 68 -2.53 -17.07 5.31
C PRO A 68 -2.75 -16.66 6.78
N ASP A 69 -1.75 -16.81 7.64
CA ASP A 69 -1.85 -16.44 9.06
C ASP A 69 -1.38 -15.01 9.37
N ASP A 70 -0.84 -14.29 8.39
CA ASP A 70 -0.33 -12.94 8.57
C ASP A 70 -1.42 -11.94 8.97
N ARG A 71 -1.02 -10.95 9.77
CA ARG A 71 -1.76 -9.74 10.12
C ARG A 71 -1.17 -8.58 9.36
N ALA A 72 -1.94 -7.96 8.49
CA ALA A 72 -1.47 -6.88 7.64
C ALA A 72 -2.04 -5.52 8.05
N VAL A 73 -1.23 -4.47 7.87
CA VAL A 73 -1.69 -3.08 7.84
C VAL A 73 -1.35 -2.45 6.50
N VAL A 74 -2.30 -1.70 5.95
CA VAL A 74 -2.14 -0.87 4.75
C VAL A 74 -2.21 0.59 5.15
N ILE A 75 -1.15 1.33 4.95
CA ILE A 75 -1.04 2.75 5.27
C ILE A 75 -1.22 3.56 3.99
N GLY A 76 -2.16 4.49 4.02
CA GLY A 76 -2.58 5.23 2.85
C GLY A 76 -3.45 4.39 1.92
N ALA A 77 -4.42 3.68 2.47
CA ALA A 77 -5.22 2.69 1.76
C ALA A 77 -6.10 3.26 0.62
N GLY A 78 -6.30 4.60 0.58
CA GLY A 78 -7.15 5.23 -0.42
C GLY A 78 -8.57 4.65 -0.40
N ARG A 79 -9.02 4.12 -1.54
CA ARG A 79 -10.30 3.40 -1.63
C ARG A 79 -10.17 1.89 -1.44
N GLY A 80 -9.01 1.41 -0.98
CA GLY A 80 -8.81 0.07 -0.43
C GLY A 80 -8.44 -1.04 -1.42
N TYR A 81 -7.88 -0.73 -2.59
CA TYR A 81 -7.55 -1.80 -3.54
C TYR A 81 -6.44 -2.74 -3.01
N GLY A 82 -5.34 -2.19 -2.48
CA GLY A 82 -4.29 -3.02 -1.89
C GLY A 82 -4.76 -3.74 -0.62
N ALA A 83 -5.61 -3.09 0.20
CA ALA A 83 -6.23 -3.75 1.34
C ALA A 83 -7.12 -4.93 0.91
N ALA A 84 -7.90 -4.78 -0.17
CA ALA A 84 -8.71 -5.85 -0.73
C ALA A 84 -7.87 -6.99 -1.29
N LEU A 85 -6.75 -6.70 -1.96
CA LEU A 85 -5.80 -7.71 -2.42
C LEU A 85 -5.21 -8.51 -1.25
N LEU A 86 -4.75 -7.81 -0.21
CA LEU A 86 -4.21 -8.47 0.98
C LEU A 86 -5.26 -9.28 1.73
N ALA A 87 -6.51 -8.83 1.79
CA ALA A 87 -7.60 -9.58 2.44
C ALA A 87 -7.91 -10.94 1.76
N ARG A 88 -7.47 -11.15 0.51
CA ARG A 88 -7.51 -12.47 -0.16
C ARG A 88 -6.32 -13.37 0.17
N LEU A 89 -5.29 -12.84 0.82
CA LEU A 89 -4.00 -13.51 0.98
C LEU A 89 -3.62 -13.76 2.44
N VAL A 90 -4.18 -12.99 3.39
CA VAL A 90 -3.77 -12.99 4.79
C VAL A 90 -4.97 -13.11 5.73
N LYS A 91 -4.70 -13.32 7.02
CA LYS A 91 -5.73 -13.54 8.04
C LYS A 91 -6.56 -12.29 8.36
N THR A 92 -5.89 -11.14 8.56
CA THR A 92 -6.56 -9.89 8.91
C THR A 92 -5.89 -8.71 8.23
N VAL A 93 -6.70 -7.70 7.86
CA VAL A 93 -6.22 -6.46 7.27
C VAL A 93 -6.76 -5.26 8.03
N THR A 94 -5.87 -4.36 8.42
CA THR A 94 -6.19 -3.03 8.93
C THR A 94 -5.84 -2.00 7.85
N ALA A 95 -6.81 -1.20 7.41
CA ALA A 95 -6.63 -0.16 6.42
C ALA A 95 -6.63 1.21 7.11
N VAL A 96 -5.54 1.97 7.00
CA VAL A 96 -5.38 3.32 7.56
C VAL A 96 -5.45 4.34 6.42
N GLU A 97 -6.39 5.27 6.51
CA GLU A 97 -6.55 6.35 5.54
C GLU A 97 -6.80 7.68 6.26
N SER A 98 -6.19 8.76 5.78
CA SER A 98 -6.36 10.10 6.37
C SER A 98 -7.62 10.82 5.87
N ASP A 99 -8.07 10.50 4.67
CA ASP A 99 -9.30 11.06 4.07
C ASP A 99 -10.51 10.18 4.45
N ALA A 100 -11.40 10.73 5.25
CA ALA A 100 -12.59 10.02 5.73
C ALA A 100 -13.55 9.62 4.59
N ALA A 101 -13.62 10.41 3.50
CA ALA A 101 -14.49 10.09 2.37
C ALA A 101 -13.93 8.91 1.56
N LEU A 102 -12.60 8.85 1.37
CA LEU A 102 -11.95 7.71 0.73
C LEU A 102 -12.08 6.45 1.57
N ALA A 103 -11.86 6.53 2.89
CA ALA A 103 -12.04 5.40 3.80
C ALA A 103 -13.48 4.87 3.79
N ALA A 104 -14.48 5.76 3.85
CA ALA A 104 -15.90 5.38 3.79
C ALA A 104 -16.24 4.70 2.46
N ALA A 105 -15.75 5.24 1.33
CA ALA A 105 -15.94 4.64 0.01
C ALA A 105 -15.27 3.26 -0.07
N GLY A 106 -14.05 3.12 0.46
CA GLY A 106 -13.33 1.85 0.53
C GLY A 106 -14.05 0.81 1.37
N GLY A 107 -14.56 1.19 2.53
CA GLY A 107 -15.37 0.31 3.39
C GLY A 107 -16.64 -0.19 2.70
N GLN A 108 -17.33 0.68 1.94
CA GLN A 108 -18.51 0.26 1.17
C GLN A 108 -18.13 -0.68 0.03
N ILE A 109 -17.05 -0.41 -0.71
CA ILE A 109 -16.58 -1.28 -1.78
C ILE A 109 -16.18 -2.65 -1.22
N ALA A 110 -15.46 -2.68 -0.09
CA ALA A 110 -15.08 -3.91 0.59
C ALA A 110 -16.31 -4.75 0.97
N LYS A 111 -17.33 -4.13 1.57
CA LYS A 111 -18.58 -4.77 1.91
C LYS A 111 -19.28 -5.37 0.69
N ASP A 112 -19.37 -4.62 -0.41
CA ASP A 112 -20.00 -5.07 -1.65
C ASP A 112 -19.26 -6.26 -2.30
N LEU A 113 -17.95 -6.40 -2.03
CA LEU A 113 -17.09 -7.48 -2.54
C LEU A 113 -16.96 -8.65 -1.54
N GLY A 114 -17.71 -8.64 -0.43
CA GLY A 114 -17.64 -9.68 0.59
C GLY A 114 -16.35 -9.67 1.40
N LEU A 115 -15.71 -8.51 1.55
CA LEU A 115 -14.46 -8.27 2.31
C LEU A 115 -14.74 -7.40 3.55
N SER A 116 -15.85 -7.65 4.23
CA SER A 116 -16.31 -6.85 5.38
C SER A 116 -15.37 -6.90 6.59
N ASP A 117 -14.44 -7.85 6.64
CA ASP A 117 -13.52 -8.05 7.75
C ASP A 117 -12.29 -7.11 7.71
N ILE A 118 -12.15 -6.29 6.66
CA ILE A 118 -11.15 -5.22 6.62
C ILE A 118 -11.51 -4.17 7.66
N GLN A 119 -10.63 -3.96 8.63
CA GLN A 119 -10.79 -2.93 9.66
C GLN A 119 -10.31 -1.58 9.12
N TRP A 120 -11.19 -0.57 9.13
CA TRP A 120 -10.85 0.77 8.66
C TRP A 120 -10.57 1.71 9.82
N ILE A 121 -9.46 2.45 9.73
CA ILE A 121 -9.06 3.49 10.66
C ILE A 121 -8.89 4.79 9.87
N VAL A 122 -9.66 5.83 10.24
CA VAL A 122 -9.46 7.19 9.74
C VAL A 122 -8.50 7.89 10.70
N GLY A 123 -7.32 8.27 10.22
CA GLY A 123 -6.31 8.88 11.07
C GLY A 123 -5.04 9.32 10.35
N ASN A 124 -4.10 9.83 11.14
CA ASN A 124 -2.79 10.24 10.63
C ASN A 124 -2.00 9.02 10.14
N LEU A 125 -1.60 9.06 8.87
CA LEU A 125 -0.87 7.97 8.23
C LEU A 125 0.49 7.67 8.89
N GLU A 126 1.18 8.70 9.42
CA GLU A 126 2.47 8.55 10.09
C GLU A 126 2.37 7.80 11.43
N GLN A 127 1.16 7.76 12.01
CA GLN A 127 0.90 7.02 13.24
C GLN A 127 0.60 5.54 12.99
N GLY A 128 0.19 5.17 11.76
CA GLY A 128 -0.25 3.81 11.48
C GLY A 128 -1.46 3.40 12.31
N ALA A 129 -1.42 2.19 12.87
CA ALA A 129 -2.48 1.60 13.67
C ALA A 129 -1.92 0.94 14.96
N PRO A 130 -1.35 1.70 15.91
CA PRO A 130 -0.66 1.13 17.08
C PRO A 130 -1.58 0.27 17.95
N GLY A 131 -2.87 0.58 18.04
CA GLY A 131 -3.85 -0.20 18.79
C GLY A 131 -4.16 -1.59 18.20
N ALA A 132 -3.78 -1.84 16.94
CA ALA A 132 -3.95 -3.13 16.27
C ALA A 132 -2.62 -3.89 16.07
N ALA A 133 -1.47 -3.29 16.44
CA ALA A 133 -0.16 -3.93 16.34
C ALA A 133 -0.02 -5.15 17.28
N PRO A 134 0.96 -6.04 17.05
CA PRO A 134 1.95 -6.04 15.98
C PRO A 134 1.42 -6.56 14.66
N PHE A 135 2.12 -6.20 13.55
CA PHE A 135 1.81 -6.65 12.20
C PHE A 135 2.95 -7.48 11.60
N ASP A 136 2.58 -8.52 10.86
CA ASP A 136 3.49 -9.34 10.07
C ASP A 136 3.78 -8.66 8.73
N ILE A 137 2.82 -7.91 8.22
CA ILE A 137 2.90 -7.17 6.95
C ILE A 137 2.52 -5.72 7.15
N VAL A 138 3.38 -4.82 6.65
CA VAL A 138 3.11 -3.39 6.51
C VAL A 138 3.27 -3.01 5.04
N LEU A 139 2.17 -2.61 4.40
CA LEU A 139 2.17 -2.06 3.04
C LEU A 139 1.93 -0.55 3.13
N VAL A 140 2.78 0.24 2.49
CA VAL A 140 2.58 1.69 2.35
C VAL A 140 2.21 2.00 0.90
N GLU A 141 0.96 2.45 0.67
CA GLU A 141 0.46 2.77 -0.67
C GLU A 141 0.71 4.23 -1.04
N GLY A 142 1.93 4.48 -1.46
CA GLY A 142 2.47 5.77 -1.88
C GLY A 142 3.94 5.91 -1.50
N ALA A 143 4.56 7.04 -1.87
CA ALA A 143 5.94 7.29 -1.48
C ALA A 143 6.02 8.01 -0.13
N VAL A 144 7.12 7.78 0.57
CA VAL A 144 7.50 8.52 1.78
C VAL A 144 8.95 8.99 1.65
N ARG A 145 9.33 10.06 2.35
CA ARG A 145 10.75 10.47 2.41
C ARG A 145 11.55 9.59 3.36
N GLN A 146 10.91 9.23 4.45
CA GLN A 146 11.46 8.39 5.50
C GLN A 146 10.31 7.65 6.18
N ILE A 147 10.55 6.44 6.64
CA ILE A 147 9.57 5.69 7.42
C ILE A 147 9.66 6.17 8.87
N PRO A 148 8.54 6.63 9.46
CA PRO A 148 8.51 6.99 10.88
C PRO A 148 8.83 5.79 11.78
N GLN A 149 9.55 6.04 12.87
CA GLN A 149 9.84 5.00 13.86
C GLN A 149 8.56 4.40 14.43
N THR A 150 7.51 5.21 14.60
CA THR A 150 6.18 4.76 15.03
C THR A 150 5.61 3.63 14.17
N ILE A 151 5.89 3.61 12.86
CA ILE A 151 5.46 2.53 11.95
C ILE A 151 6.38 1.30 12.11
N LEU A 152 7.69 1.51 12.20
CA LEU A 152 8.65 0.41 12.40
C LEU A 152 8.41 -0.34 13.72
N ASP A 153 8.01 0.38 14.77
CA ASP A 153 7.71 -0.20 16.09
C ASP A 153 6.46 -1.11 16.05
N GLN A 154 5.55 -0.90 15.09
CA GLN A 154 4.37 -1.73 14.91
C GLN A 154 4.63 -3.05 14.16
N MET A 155 5.82 -3.24 13.61
CA MET A 155 6.22 -4.51 13.00
C MET A 155 6.47 -5.56 14.09
N GLY A 156 5.89 -6.74 13.93
CA GLY A 156 6.23 -7.92 14.72
C GLY A 156 7.63 -8.44 14.41
N GLU A 157 8.12 -9.39 15.20
CA GLU A 157 9.35 -10.13 14.87
C GLU A 157 9.13 -10.96 13.61
N GLY A 158 10.06 -10.90 12.66
CA GLY A 158 9.89 -11.45 11.30
C GLY A 158 8.99 -10.61 10.39
N GLY A 159 8.48 -9.49 10.89
CA GLY A 159 7.60 -8.57 10.12
C GLY A 159 8.30 -7.96 8.92
N ARG A 160 7.52 -7.71 7.87
CA ARG A 160 7.99 -7.22 6.57
C ARG A 160 7.23 -5.97 6.18
N LEU A 161 7.95 -4.92 5.77
CA LEU A 161 7.38 -3.66 5.32
C LEU A 161 7.84 -3.35 3.89
N ALA A 162 6.90 -3.06 2.99
CA ALA A 162 7.20 -2.61 1.64
C ALA A 162 6.68 -1.19 1.41
N VAL A 163 7.52 -0.35 0.81
CA VAL A 163 7.25 1.08 0.60
C VAL A 163 8.11 1.62 -0.54
N THR A 164 7.68 2.70 -1.18
CA THR A 164 8.53 3.50 -2.05
C THR A 164 9.16 4.64 -1.25
N ILE A 165 10.48 4.69 -1.20
CA ILE A 165 11.22 5.83 -0.65
C ILE A 165 11.43 6.84 -1.78
N SER A 166 10.88 8.04 -1.62
CA SER A 166 11.02 9.12 -2.61
C SER A 166 12.45 9.62 -2.68
N GLY A 167 12.97 9.76 -3.89
CA GLY A 167 14.25 10.40 -4.16
C GLY A 167 14.27 11.90 -3.91
N ALA A 168 15.37 12.55 -4.29
CA ALA A 168 15.45 14.01 -4.37
C ALA A 168 14.38 14.56 -5.36
N PRO A 169 14.03 15.85 -5.29
CA PRO A 169 13.12 16.45 -6.25
C PRO A 169 13.56 16.18 -7.70
N GLY A 170 12.68 15.61 -8.52
CA GLY A 170 12.94 15.22 -9.91
C GLY A 170 13.60 13.84 -10.10
N ALA A 171 13.97 13.13 -9.03
CA ALA A 171 14.46 11.75 -9.12
C ALA A 171 13.31 10.75 -8.86
N LEU A 172 13.41 9.58 -9.50
CA LEU A 172 12.53 8.46 -9.20
C LEU A 172 12.74 7.99 -7.76
N GLY A 173 11.67 7.54 -7.13
CA GLY A 173 11.73 6.83 -5.86
C GLY A 173 12.25 5.40 -6.06
N VAL A 174 12.57 4.75 -4.95
CA VAL A 174 13.01 3.37 -4.90
C VAL A 174 12.12 2.57 -3.98
N ALA A 175 11.48 1.53 -4.52
CA ALA A 175 10.77 0.54 -3.71
C ALA A 175 11.77 -0.19 -2.82
N GLN A 176 11.44 -0.34 -1.54
CA GLN A 176 12.29 -0.98 -0.54
C GLN A 176 11.51 -1.98 0.29
N LEU A 177 12.19 -3.03 0.71
CA LEU A 177 11.71 -4.00 1.69
C LEU A 177 12.49 -3.83 2.98
N PHE A 178 11.78 -3.70 4.08
CA PHE A 178 12.31 -3.73 5.45
C PHE A 178 11.87 -5.00 6.14
N VAL A 179 12.77 -5.59 6.91
CA VAL A 179 12.50 -6.81 7.71
C VAL A 179 13.00 -6.58 9.13
N LYS A 180 12.20 -6.99 10.10
CA LYS A 180 12.55 -6.93 11.52
C LYS A 180 13.02 -8.31 11.99
N ASN A 181 14.27 -8.39 12.45
CA ASN A 181 14.86 -9.61 12.99
C ASN A 181 15.68 -9.27 14.26
N GLY A 182 15.43 -10.01 15.34
CA GLY A 182 16.11 -9.79 16.63
C GLY A 182 15.90 -8.37 17.17
N GLY A 183 14.71 -7.80 16.95
CA GLY A 183 14.39 -6.43 17.35
C GLY A 183 14.98 -5.33 16.45
N VAL A 184 15.81 -5.67 15.47
CA VAL A 184 16.43 -4.71 14.54
C VAL A 184 15.72 -4.74 13.19
N THR A 185 15.37 -3.56 12.68
CA THR A 185 14.79 -3.42 11.34
C THR A 185 15.87 -3.02 10.33
N SER A 186 16.03 -3.81 9.27
CA SER A 186 16.95 -3.55 8.17
C SER A 186 16.21 -3.43 6.85
N GLY A 187 16.64 -2.50 5.99
CA GLY A 187 16.04 -2.24 4.68
C GLY A 187 16.97 -2.57 3.52
N ARG A 188 16.38 -3.00 2.39
CA ARG A 188 17.11 -3.18 1.13
C ARG A 188 16.32 -2.61 -0.05
N PRO A 189 16.99 -1.98 -1.05
CA PRO A 189 16.35 -1.52 -2.26
C PRO A 189 15.91 -2.71 -3.14
N LEU A 190 14.85 -2.50 -3.94
CA LEU A 190 14.26 -3.50 -4.81
C LEU A 190 14.26 -3.09 -6.28
N PHE A 191 13.59 -1.98 -6.59
CA PHE A 191 13.41 -1.47 -7.95
C PHE A 191 12.99 0.01 -7.91
N ASP A 192 13.23 0.72 -9.02
CA ASP A 192 12.79 2.10 -9.18
C ASP A 192 11.27 2.17 -9.31
N ALA A 193 10.65 3.11 -8.60
CA ALA A 193 9.20 3.30 -8.58
C ALA A 193 8.87 4.79 -8.48
N GLY A 194 8.14 5.30 -9.46
CA GLY A 194 7.71 6.70 -9.53
C GLY A 194 6.31 6.87 -8.98
N THR A 195 6.13 6.82 -7.66
CA THR A 195 4.80 7.05 -7.06
C THR A 195 4.77 8.36 -6.26
N PRO A 196 3.62 9.09 -6.21
CA PRO A 196 3.49 10.34 -5.48
C PRO A 196 3.70 10.18 -3.97
N LEU A 197 4.20 11.26 -3.33
CA LEU A 197 4.34 11.34 -1.88
C LEU A 197 2.97 11.27 -1.21
N LEU A 198 2.90 10.48 -0.14
CA LEU A 198 1.75 10.46 0.75
C LEU A 198 1.62 11.79 1.52
N PRO A 199 0.40 12.33 1.68
CA PRO A 199 0.15 13.44 2.60
C PRO A 199 0.67 13.13 4.01
N GLY A 200 1.31 14.13 4.64
CA GLY A 200 1.92 13.99 5.97
C GLY A 200 3.39 13.55 5.93
N PHE A 201 3.84 12.84 4.91
CA PHE A 201 5.23 12.34 4.80
C PHE A 201 6.19 13.30 4.06
N ALA A 202 5.73 14.50 3.72
CA ALA A 202 6.62 15.55 3.22
C ALA A 202 7.42 16.13 4.39
N PRO A 203 8.75 16.40 4.23
CA PRO A 203 9.50 17.12 5.24
C PRO A 203 8.87 18.49 5.48
N PRO A 204 8.90 19.02 6.71
CA PRO A 204 8.46 20.38 6.95
C PRO A 204 9.22 21.34 6.04
N PRO A 205 8.60 22.43 5.55
CA PRO A 205 9.26 23.39 4.68
C PRO A 205 10.51 23.94 5.38
N ARG A 206 11.67 23.74 4.78
CA ARG A 206 12.90 24.37 5.26
C ARG A 206 12.89 25.80 4.79
N PHE A 207 12.91 26.74 5.73
CA PHE A 207 13.22 28.14 5.42
C PHE A 207 14.67 28.21 4.96
N THR A 208 14.92 28.52 3.69
CA THR A 208 16.22 28.97 3.19
C THR A 208 16.26 30.46 3.41
N PHE A 209 17.18 30.91 4.26
CA PHE A 209 17.52 32.33 4.43
C PHE A 209 18.46 32.74 3.30
#